data_1bbe579b17834d3c2132680a0f425ec0
#
_entry.id   1bbe579b17834d3c2132680a0f425ec0
#
_cell.length_a   1.000
_cell.length_b   1.000
_cell.length_c   1.000
_cell.angle_alpha   90.00
_cell.angle_beta   90.00
_cell.angle_gamma   90.00
#
_symmetry.space_group_name_H-M   'P 1'
#
loop_
_entity.id
_entity.type
_entity.pdbx_description
1 polymer ?
#
loop_
_entity_poly.entity_id
_entity_poly.type
_entity_poly.pdbx_seq_one_letter_code
_entity_poly.pdbx_strand_id
1 'polypeptide(L)'
;MSQKYNLSFFTGRIKELGSALMHDLGNNDEKVPSDIINVIKADEEGRLWFYIKRPIYSAGTPISFPVSLQFLRKGKNFFLKITGIAKTTNNYSIVNNSTDYTVNYSTTLSLTLIEMKISSIEYAEYDNTKKENKAKSWIRILASQFFPLPDYSNGHTAKIILN
;
A
#
# COMPACT_ATOMS: atom_id res chain seq x y z
N MET A 1 22.81 -4.81 -15.19
CA MET A 1 22.05 -3.85 -14.39
C MET A 1 20.86 -4.57 -13.82
N SER A 2 20.91 -4.77 -12.79
CA SER A 2 20.54 -4.81 -11.38
C SER A 2 19.25 -5.57 -11.18
N GLN A 3 19.37 -6.93 -11.10
CA GLN A 3 18.35 -7.86 -10.60
C GLN A 3 18.07 -7.70 -9.08
N LYS A 4 18.50 -6.60 -8.45
CA LYS A 4 18.39 -6.42 -7.00
C LYS A 4 16.95 -6.20 -6.53
N TYR A 5 16.07 -5.70 -7.38
CA TYR A 5 14.69 -5.37 -7.06
C TYR A 5 13.75 -6.10 -8.01
N ASN A 6 13.32 -7.29 -7.61
CA ASN A 6 12.29 -8.06 -8.29
C ASN A 6 10.99 -8.05 -7.47
N LEU A 7 9.93 -8.60 -8.03
CA LEU A 7 8.61 -8.63 -7.38
C LEU A 7 8.63 -9.39 -6.05
N SER A 8 9.41 -10.48 -5.96
CA SER A 8 9.59 -11.26 -4.73
C SER A 8 10.23 -10.43 -3.61
N PHE A 9 11.22 -9.56 -3.93
CA PHE A 9 11.79 -8.62 -2.97
C PHE A 9 10.72 -7.68 -2.40
N PHE A 10 9.87 -7.09 -3.24
CA PHE A 10 8.83 -6.18 -2.78
C PHE A 10 7.74 -6.89 -2.00
N THR A 11 7.36 -8.10 -2.40
CA THR A 11 6.43 -8.94 -1.63
C THR A 11 6.95 -9.18 -0.22
N GLY A 12 8.25 -9.43 -0.05
CA GLY A 12 8.89 -9.52 1.26
C GLY A 12 8.79 -8.22 2.07
N ARG A 13 9.05 -7.05 1.43
CA ARG A 13 8.94 -5.73 2.08
C ARG A 13 7.50 -5.38 2.46
N ILE A 14 6.53 -5.71 1.62
CA ILE A 14 5.10 -5.54 1.93
C ILE A 14 4.71 -6.35 3.16
N LYS A 15 5.10 -7.62 3.23
CA LYS A 15 4.85 -8.50 4.39
C LYS A 15 5.51 -7.97 5.66
N GLU A 16 6.71 -7.43 5.55
CA GLU A 16 7.45 -6.85 6.67
C GLU A 16 6.74 -5.61 7.26
N LEU A 17 6.16 -4.76 6.41
CA LEU A 17 5.45 -3.55 6.82
C LEU A 17 4.01 -3.84 7.26
N GLY A 18 3.31 -4.71 6.55
CA GLY A 18 1.98 -5.22 6.84
C GLY A 18 0.84 -4.22 6.59
N SER A 19 0.99 -2.96 7.00
CA SER A 19 -0.03 -1.91 6.91
C SER A 19 0.38 -0.81 5.96
N ALA A 20 -0.60 -0.21 5.27
CA ALA A 20 -0.40 0.92 4.38
C ALA A 20 -1.50 1.97 4.54
N LEU A 21 -1.17 3.22 4.26
CA LEU A 21 -2.15 4.28 4.03
C LEU A 21 -2.63 4.18 2.59
N MET A 22 -3.92 3.96 2.43
CA MET A 22 -4.58 3.84 1.13
C MET A 22 -5.15 5.20 0.71
N HIS A 23 -4.95 5.55 -0.56
CA HIS A 23 -5.58 6.70 -1.20
C HIS A 23 -6.21 6.29 -2.52
N ASP A 24 -7.49 6.62 -2.70
CA ASP A 24 -8.16 6.53 -3.99
C ASP A 24 -7.68 7.68 -4.90
N LEU A 25 -7.14 7.33 -6.05
CA LEU A 25 -6.63 8.27 -7.06
C LEU A 25 -7.69 8.60 -8.13
N GLY A 26 -8.88 8.03 -8.04
CA GLY A 26 -10.00 8.29 -8.96
C GLY A 26 -10.50 9.74 -8.86
N ASN A 27 -11.09 10.21 -9.95
CA ASN A 27 -11.69 11.55 -10.03
C ASN A 27 -13.23 11.52 -9.87
N ASN A 28 -13.79 10.38 -9.47
CA ASN A 28 -15.23 10.22 -9.34
C ASN A 28 -15.75 10.85 -8.03
N ASP A 29 -17.00 11.27 -8.03
CA ASP A 29 -17.67 11.82 -6.83
C ASP A 29 -17.80 10.80 -5.70
N GLU A 30 -17.79 9.50 -6.03
CA GLU A 30 -17.84 8.37 -5.09
C GLU A 30 -16.43 7.83 -4.77
N LYS A 31 -15.57 8.69 -4.21
CA LYS A 31 -14.24 8.25 -3.77
C LYS A 31 -14.32 7.31 -2.58
N VAL A 32 -13.50 6.27 -2.62
CA VAL A 32 -13.25 5.46 -1.43
C VAL A 32 -12.42 6.29 -0.43
N PRO A 33 -12.89 6.47 0.81
CA PRO A 33 -12.15 7.26 1.80
C PRO A 33 -10.74 6.70 2.02
N SER A 34 -9.80 7.62 2.24
CA SER A 34 -8.44 7.22 2.67
C SER A 34 -8.52 6.52 4.03
N ASP A 35 -7.89 5.37 4.16
CA ASP A 35 -7.88 4.58 5.39
C ASP A 35 -6.55 3.83 5.52
N ILE A 36 -6.25 3.41 6.75
CA ILE A 36 -5.15 2.49 7.01
C ILE A 36 -5.66 1.07 6.76
N ILE A 37 -5.06 0.40 5.77
CA ILE A 37 -5.39 -0.98 5.44
C ILE A 37 -4.28 -1.93 5.88
N ASN A 38 -4.65 -3.19 6.11
CA ASN A 38 -3.71 -4.28 6.31
C ASN A 38 -3.69 -5.16 5.08
N VAL A 39 -2.49 -5.39 4.52
CA VAL A 39 -2.32 -6.32 3.41
C VAL A 39 -2.39 -7.74 3.96
N ILE A 40 -3.35 -8.50 3.47
CA ILE A 40 -3.59 -9.89 3.88
C ILE A 40 -2.66 -10.82 3.11
N LYS A 41 -2.54 -10.57 1.81
CA LYS A 41 -1.73 -11.38 0.90
C LYS A 41 -1.10 -10.51 -0.17
N ALA A 42 0.10 -10.88 -0.56
CA ALA A 42 0.82 -10.39 -1.73
C ALA A 42 1.40 -11.60 -2.46
N ASP A 43 1.21 -11.67 -3.77
CA ASP A 43 1.76 -12.73 -4.60
C ASP A 43 2.89 -12.26 -5.52
N GLU A 44 3.53 -13.20 -6.18
CA GLU A 44 4.63 -12.95 -7.11
C GLU A 44 4.15 -12.53 -8.51
N GLU A 45 2.82 -12.50 -8.72
CA GLU A 45 2.18 -12.02 -9.95
C GLU A 45 1.81 -10.52 -9.86
N GLY A 46 2.15 -9.87 -8.75
CA GLY A 46 1.89 -8.46 -8.52
C GLY A 46 0.45 -8.18 -8.11
N ARG A 47 -0.18 -9.09 -7.38
CA ARG A 47 -1.50 -8.88 -6.80
C ARG A 47 -1.41 -8.75 -5.29
N LEU A 48 -2.21 -7.83 -4.74
CA LEU A 48 -2.38 -7.59 -3.31
C LEU A 48 -3.83 -7.76 -2.93
N TRP A 49 -4.07 -8.29 -1.72
CA TRP A 49 -5.41 -8.41 -1.14
C TRP A 49 -5.46 -7.72 0.20
N PHE A 50 -6.53 -6.94 0.41
CA PHE A 50 -6.80 -6.21 1.65
C PHE A 50 -8.29 -5.94 1.79
N TYR A 51 -8.74 -5.59 3.00
CA TYR A 51 -10.10 -5.15 3.24
C TYR A 51 -10.20 -3.63 3.29
N ILE A 52 -11.32 -3.12 2.79
CA ILE A 52 -11.74 -1.73 2.99
C ILE A 52 -13.09 -1.71 3.72
N LYS A 53 -13.33 -0.61 4.45
CA LYS A 53 -14.62 -0.34 5.07
C LYS A 53 -15.49 0.40 4.07
N ARG A 54 -16.74 -0.07 3.89
CA ARG A 54 -17.72 0.58 3.03
C ARG A 54 -19.06 0.70 3.76
N PRO A 55 -19.88 1.73 3.45
CA PRO A 55 -21.25 1.78 3.92
C PRO A 55 -22.04 0.53 3.50
N ILE A 56 -22.90 0.02 4.38
CA ILE A 56 -23.64 -1.23 4.13
C ILE A 56 -24.50 -1.15 2.87
N TYR A 57 -25.09 0.01 2.56
CA TYR A 57 -25.90 0.21 1.36
C TYR A 57 -25.10 0.09 0.04
N SER A 58 -23.80 0.25 0.10
CA SER A 58 -22.91 0.05 -1.05
C SER A 58 -22.16 -1.29 -1.00
N ALA A 59 -22.35 -2.09 0.04
CA ALA A 59 -21.76 -3.41 0.15
C ALA A 59 -22.31 -4.32 -0.96
N GLY A 60 -21.43 -5.06 -1.62
CA GLY A 60 -21.79 -5.93 -2.74
C GLY A 60 -21.85 -5.23 -4.10
N THR A 61 -21.86 -3.91 -4.18
CA THR A 61 -21.72 -3.20 -5.45
C THR A 61 -20.27 -3.33 -5.93
N PRO A 62 -20.02 -3.87 -7.14
CA PRO A 62 -18.68 -3.96 -7.70
C PRO A 62 -18.07 -2.57 -7.87
N ILE A 63 -16.84 -2.40 -7.40
CA ILE A 63 -16.07 -1.18 -7.64
C ILE A 63 -14.73 -1.52 -8.27
N SER A 64 -14.22 -0.59 -9.08
CA SER A 64 -12.86 -0.61 -9.58
C SER A 64 -12.33 0.82 -9.60
N PHE A 65 -11.15 1.05 -9.01
CA PHE A 65 -10.59 2.38 -8.86
C PHE A 65 -9.07 2.35 -8.85
N PRO A 66 -8.41 3.39 -9.36
CA PRO A 66 -6.97 3.54 -9.22
C PRO A 66 -6.63 3.87 -7.76
N VAL A 67 -5.61 3.23 -7.23
CA VAL A 67 -5.26 3.34 -5.81
C VAL A 67 -3.76 3.50 -5.62
N SER A 68 -3.39 4.24 -4.58
CA SER A 68 -2.02 4.32 -4.05
C SER A 68 -2.00 3.75 -2.63
N LEU A 69 -1.07 2.85 -2.37
CA LEU A 69 -0.76 2.31 -1.05
C LEU A 69 0.61 2.82 -0.63
N GLN A 70 0.67 3.49 0.51
CA GLN A 70 1.91 4.04 1.05
C GLN A 70 2.26 3.28 2.34
N PHE A 71 3.38 2.57 2.29
CA PHE A 71 3.88 1.77 3.40
C PHE A 71 5.00 2.53 4.11
N LEU A 72 4.77 2.83 5.36
CA LEU A 72 5.74 3.46 6.24
C LEU A 72 5.63 2.86 7.64
N ARG A 73 6.76 2.51 8.26
CA ARG A 73 6.79 1.99 9.62
C ARG A 73 7.92 2.63 10.41
N LYS A 74 7.60 3.09 11.62
CA LYS A 74 8.60 3.63 12.55
C LYS A 74 9.68 2.57 12.81
N GLY A 75 10.94 2.97 12.72
CA GLY A 75 12.10 2.09 12.95
C GLY A 75 12.58 1.32 11.70
N LYS A 76 11.87 1.41 10.58
CA LYS A 76 12.35 0.95 9.28
C LYS A 76 13.01 2.11 8.54
N ASN A 77 14.06 1.80 7.79
CA ASN A 77 14.84 2.77 7.05
C ASN A 77 14.44 2.83 5.56
N PHE A 78 13.25 2.33 5.23
CA PHE A 78 12.75 2.36 3.86
C PHE A 78 11.29 2.76 3.82
N PHE A 79 10.91 3.28 2.66
CA PHE A 79 9.56 3.65 2.27
C PHE A 79 9.19 2.90 1.00
N LEU A 80 7.93 2.51 0.90
CA LEU A 80 7.40 1.82 -0.26
C LEU A 80 6.06 2.46 -0.64
N LYS A 81 5.93 2.89 -1.91
CA LYS A 81 4.67 3.35 -2.49
C LYS A 81 4.32 2.46 -3.67
N ILE A 82 3.11 1.95 -3.67
CA ILE A 82 2.59 1.06 -4.70
C ILE A 82 1.37 1.71 -5.32
N THR A 83 1.31 1.78 -6.64
CA THR A 83 0.11 2.21 -7.35
C THR A 83 -0.42 1.10 -8.24
N GLY A 84 -1.72 1.09 -8.46
CA GLY A 84 -2.37 0.07 -9.29
C GLY A 84 -3.87 0.27 -9.39
N ILE A 85 -4.54 -0.76 -9.90
CA ILE A 85 -5.99 -0.81 -10.00
C ILE A 85 -6.52 -1.79 -8.97
N ALA A 86 -7.35 -1.30 -8.09
CA ALA A 86 -8.10 -2.07 -7.10
C ALA A 86 -9.48 -2.43 -7.64
N LYS A 87 -9.97 -3.62 -7.32
CA LYS A 87 -11.33 -4.07 -7.65
C LYS A 87 -11.89 -4.92 -6.53
N THR A 88 -13.19 -4.93 -6.37
CA THR A 88 -13.86 -5.86 -5.46
C THR A 88 -13.68 -7.29 -5.96
N THR A 89 -13.50 -8.23 -5.03
CA THR A 89 -13.44 -9.65 -5.35
C THR A 89 -14.31 -10.46 -4.39
N ASN A 90 -14.96 -11.50 -4.93
CA ASN A 90 -15.73 -12.46 -4.14
C ASN A 90 -14.93 -13.73 -3.84
N ASN A 91 -13.65 -13.73 -4.18
CA ASN A 91 -12.79 -14.92 -3.98
C ASN A 91 -12.25 -14.97 -2.54
N TYR A 92 -13.13 -15.29 -1.59
CA TYR A 92 -12.79 -15.41 -0.17
C TYR A 92 -11.89 -16.63 0.14
N SER A 93 -11.77 -17.59 -0.77
CA SER A 93 -10.89 -18.75 -0.57
C SER A 93 -9.41 -18.37 -0.46
N ILE A 94 -9.03 -17.22 -1.00
CA ILE A 94 -7.67 -16.66 -0.92
C ILE A 94 -7.30 -16.29 0.53
N VAL A 95 -8.30 -15.96 1.36
CA VAL A 95 -8.12 -15.40 2.71
C VAL A 95 -8.30 -16.45 3.80
N ASN A 96 -8.97 -17.57 3.51
CA ASN A 96 -9.32 -18.60 4.50
C ASN A 96 -8.13 -19.32 5.15
N ASN A 97 -6.91 -19.07 4.69
CA ASN A 97 -5.68 -19.61 5.28
C ASN A 97 -4.97 -18.66 6.25
N SER A 98 -5.49 -17.45 6.45
CA SER A 98 -4.97 -16.49 7.43
C SER A 98 -5.95 -16.40 8.61
N THR A 99 -5.71 -17.22 9.62
CA THR A 99 -6.39 -17.17 10.93
C THR A 99 -6.23 -15.79 11.57
N ASP A 100 -7.32 -15.35 12.22
CA ASP A 100 -7.40 -14.24 13.18
C ASP A 100 -7.77 -12.84 12.65
N TYR A 101 -8.80 -12.74 11.82
CA TYR A 101 -9.54 -11.47 11.77
C TYR A 101 -10.95 -11.66 12.36
N THR A 102 -11.07 -11.43 13.67
CA THR A 102 -12.40 -11.19 14.29
C THR A 102 -12.91 -9.85 13.78
N VAL A 103 -13.79 -9.93 12.80
CA VAL A 103 -14.44 -8.74 12.22
C VAL A 103 -15.51 -8.25 13.19
N ASN A 104 -15.17 -7.24 13.98
CA ASN A 104 -16.19 -6.49 14.72
C ASN A 104 -16.97 -5.62 13.72
N TYR A 105 -18.13 -6.10 13.30
CA TYR A 105 -19.04 -5.32 12.45
C TYR A 105 -19.54 -4.10 13.21
N SER A 106 -19.13 -2.91 12.77
CA SER A 106 -19.88 -1.71 13.13
C SER A 106 -21.24 -1.77 12.39
N THR A 107 -22.30 -1.34 13.05
CA THR A 107 -23.69 -1.43 12.53
C THR A 107 -23.94 -0.67 11.22
N THR A 108 -22.98 0.12 10.75
CA THR A 108 -23.12 0.99 9.57
C THR A 108 -22.10 0.73 8.44
N LEU A 109 -21.06 -0.08 8.69
CA LEU A 109 -20.01 -0.37 7.74
C LEU A 109 -19.83 -1.88 7.55
N SER A 110 -19.55 -2.29 6.33
CA SER A 110 -19.16 -3.66 5.99
C SER A 110 -17.71 -3.70 5.49
N LEU A 111 -17.05 -4.85 5.67
CA LEU A 111 -15.75 -5.09 5.07
C LEU A 111 -15.92 -5.67 3.66
N THR A 112 -15.25 -5.05 2.72
CA THR A 112 -15.21 -5.50 1.32
C THR A 112 -13.80 -5.93 0.99
N LEU A 113 -13.66 -7.16 0.48
CA LEU A 113 -12.37 -7.68 0.02
C LEU A 113 -12.00 -7.04 -1.32
N ILE A 114 -10.81 -6.52 -1.39
CA ILE A 114 -10.23 -5.87 -2.56
C ILE A 114 -9.05 -6.71 -3.06
N GLU A 115 -9.01 -6.91 -4.37
CA GLU A 115 -7.85 -7.36 -5.11
C GLU A 115 -7.26 -6.17 -5.87
N MET A 116 -5.99 -5.87 -5.68
CA MET A 116 -5.28 -4.82 -6.39
C MET A 116 -4.22 -5.45 -7.29
N LYS A 117 -4.24 -5.07 -8.59
CA LYS A 117 -3.13 -5.36 -9.51
C LYS A 117 -2.15 -4.19 -9.48
N ILE A 118 -0.89 -4.47 -9.17
CA ILE A 118 0.17 -3.47 -9.11
C ILE A 118 0.52 -3.00 -10.52
N SER A 119 0.62 -1.69 -10.71
CA SER A 119 1.10 -1.05 -11.93
C SER A 119 2.50 -0.46 -11.76
N SER A 120 2.80 0.12 -10.60
CA SER A 120 4.14 0.64 -10.31
C SER A 120 4.50 0.54 -8.84
N ILE A 121 5.79 0.47 -8.57
CA ILE A 121 6.37 0.44 -7.24
C ILE A 121 7.46 1.50 -7.18
N GLU A 122 7.38 2.38 -6.20
CA GLU A 122 8.42 3.33 -5.82
C GLU A 122 9.01 2.90 -4.48
N TYR A 123 10.31 2.69 -4.44
CA TYR A 123 11.04 2.25 -3.26
C TYR A 123 12.16 3.24 -2.95
N ALA A 124 12.27 3.63 -1.71
CA ALA A 124 13.37 4.43 -1.21
C ALA A 124 13.92 3.84 0.07
N GLU A 125 15.22 3.64 0.13
CA GLU A 125 15.95 3.16 1.30
C GLU A 125 16.94 4.24 1.75
N TYR A 126 16.99 4.51 3.05
CA TYR A 126 17.81 5.55 3.65
C TYR A 126 18.96 4.92 4.41
N ASP A 127 20.16 5.40 4.18
CA ASP A 127 21.34 4.99 4.93
C ASP A 127 21.32 5.61 6.33
N ASN A 128 21.24 4.76 7.35
CA ASN A 128 21.22 5.17 8.76
C ASN A 128 22.62 5.47 9.33
N THR A 129 23.68 5.42 8.53
CA THR A 129 25.05 5.58 9.00
C THR A 129 25.39 7.04 9.35
N LYS A 130 24.62 8.01 8.87
CA LYS A 130 24.74 9.41 9.30
C LYS A 130 23.70 9.69 10.39
N LYS A 131 24.19 10.08 11.58
CA LYS A 131 23.40 10.54 12.73
C LYS A 131 22.60 11.82 12.47
N GLU A 132 21.78 11.86 11.42
CA GLU A 132 20.77 12.91 11.31
C GLU A 132 19.55 12.52 12.15
N ASN A 133 19.03 13.50 12.90
CA ASN A 133 17.88 13.36 13.77
C ASN A 133 16.76 12.56 13.06
N LYS A 134 16.53 11.31 13.47
CA LYS A 134 15.56 10.37 12.90
C LYS A 134 14.15 10.96 12.74
N ALA A 135 13.78 11.91 13.61
CA ALA A 135 12.51 12.61 13.55
C ALA A 135 12.39 13.54 12.33
N LYS A 136 13.49 14.14 11.86
CA LYS A 136 13.47 15.03 10.67
C LYS A 136 13.38 14.25 9.36
N SER A 137 13.93 13.04 9.31
CA SER A 137 13.97 12.25 8.09
C SER A 137 12.57 11.78 7.66
N TRP A 138 11.77 11.25 8.57
CA TRP A 138 10.44 10.74 8.18
C TRP A 138 9.39 11.86 7.99
N ILE A 139 9.53 13.00 8.69
CA ILE A 139 8.73 14.20 8.41
C ILE A 139 9.02 14.71 6.98
N ARG A 140 10.27 14.65 6.53
CA ARG A 140 10.66 14.97 5.15
C ARG A 140 10.01 14.04 4.13
N ILE A 141 9.93 12.72 4.41
CA ILE A 141 9.27 11.73 3.54
C ILE A 141 7.78 12.06 3.40
N LEU A 142 7.09 12.35 4.50
CA LEU A 142 5.69 12.75 4.46
C LEU A 142 5.51 14.09 3.72
N ALA A 143 6.38 15.06 3.97
CA ALA A 143 6.32 16.36 3.30
C ALA A 143 6.59 16.24 1.80
N SER A 144 7.47 15.36 1.34
CA SER A 144 7.77 15.15 -0.09
C SER A 144 6.58 14.62 -0.90
N GLN A 145 5.57 14.06 -0.23
CA GLN A 145 4.34 13.61 -0.87
C GLN A 145 3.36 14.74 -1.17
N PHE A 146 3.47 15.85 -0.44
CA PHE A 146 2.60 17.02 -0.60
C PHE A 146 3.29 18.16 -1.35
N PHE A 147 4.63 18.16 -1.40
CA PHE A 147 5.42 19.20 -2.07
C PHE A 147 6.51 18.54 -2.92
N PRO A 148 6.71 18.97 -4.18
CA PRO A 148 7.87 18.54 -4.97
C PRO A 148 9.14 19.08 -4.29
N LEU A 149 9.89 18.19 -3.63
CA LEU A 149 11.15 18.54 -2.99
C LEU A 149 12.32 18.32 -3.96
N PRO A 150 13.35 19.17 -3.91
CA PRO A 150 14.54 19.03 -4.74
C PRO A 150 15.34 17.77 -4.39
N ASP A 151 16.07 17.27 -5.38
CA ASP A 151 16.93 16.08 -5.39
C ASP A 151 17.68 15.82 -4.07
N TYR A 152 17.46 14.63 -3.50
CA TYR A 152 18.22 14.13 -2.36
C TYR A 152 19.31 13.17 -2.81
N SER A 153 20.54 13.62 -2.75
CA SER A 153 21.74 12.93 -3.23
C SER A 153 22.27 11.76 -2.39
N ASN A 154 21.55 11.25 -1.37
CA ASN A 154 22.09 10.28 -0.41
C ASN A 154 21.15 9.11 -0.07
N GLY A 155 20.34 8.62 -0.99
CA GLY A 155 19.50 7.44 -0.81
C GLY A 155 19.40 6.61 -2.09
N HIS A 156 19.20 5.30 -1.95
CA HIS A 156 18.89 4.43 -3.09
C HIS A 156 17.40 4.49 -3.37
N THR A 157 17.02 5.03 -4.53
CA THR A 157 15.65 5.01 -5.01
C THR A 157 15.52 4.05 -6.19
N ALA A 158 14.44 3.29 -6.23
CA ALA A 158 14.08 2.45 -7.37
C ALA A 158 12.62 2.69 -7.73
N LYS A 159 12.36 2.86 -9.03
CA LYS A 159 11.01 2.88 -9.59
C LYS A 159 10.89 1.74 -10.58
N ILE A 160 9.89 0.88 -10.39
CA ILE A 160 9.58 -0.24 -11.28
C ILE A 160 8.17 -0.02 -11.82
N ILE A 161 8.03 -0.11 -13.14
CA ILE A 161 6.75 -0.09 -13.83
C ILE A 161 6.48 -1.52 -14.29
N LEU A 162 5.32 -2.06 -13.93
CA LEU A 162 4.86 -3.38 -14.34
C LEU A 162 3.83 -3.19 -15.47
N ASN A 163 4.13 -3.74 -16.62
CA ASN A 163 3.24 -3.72 -17.78
C ASN A 163 2.24 -4.89 -17.73
#